data_d23a55a4ff0a2da31cee99a8d1ce810f
#
_entry.id   d23a55a4ff0a2da31cee99a8d1ce810f
#
_cell.length_a   1.000
_cell.length_b   1.000
_cell.length_c   1.000
_cell.angle_alpha   90.00
_cell.angle_beta   90.00
_cell.angle_gamma   90.00
#
_symmetry.space_group_name_H-M   'P 1'
#
loop_
_entity.id
_entity.type
_entity.pdbx_description
1 polymer ?
#
loop_
_entity_poly.entity_id
_entity_poly.type
_entity_poly.pdbx_seq_one_letter_code
_entity_poly.pdbx_strand_id
1 'polypeptide(L)'
;PASSAASDVYKRQLLLNKHAGSYFYLAEMMLDLELEPDAPVTDHCGSCTRCIDACPTNAIIRPYVVDGSKCISYFTIELRGAIPEPVHGQMENWMFGCDICQEVCPWNRHASPTTEPRFSPHPRLLDMTKSDWLDLTEDVFREVFKDSAVKRTGWMGLQRNISFLGDA
;
A
#
# COMPACT_ATOMS: atom_id res chain seq x y z
N PRO A 1 4.63 -21.60 -14.08
CA PRO A 1 3.94 -20.96 -12.99
C PRO A 1 4.85 -20.92 -11.78
N ALA A 2 5.25 -19.71 -11.40
CA ALA A 2 6.05 -19.56 -10.20
C ALA A 2 5.16 -19.88 -9.00
N SER A 3 5.42 -20.97 -8.36
CA SER A 3 4.86 -21.25 -7.05
C SER A 3 5.89 -20.78 -6.05
N SER A 4 5.64 -19.67 -5.41
CA SER A 4 6.42 -19.35 -4.23
C SER A 4 5.76 -20.05 -3.04
N ALA A 5 6.47 -20.94 -2.43
CA ALA A 5 6.07 -21.70 -1.26
C ALA A 5 5.65 -20.86 -0.07
N ALA A 6 6.03 -19.63 -0.06
CA ALA A 6 5.72 -18.71 1.01
C ALA A 6 4.51 -17.85 0.70
N SER A 7 4.03 -17.88 -0.51
CA SER A 7 2.96 -16.99 -0.94
C SER A 7 1.63 -17.67 -0.82
N ASP A 8 1.17 -17.55 0.27
CA ASP A 8 -0.01 -18.16 0.72
C ASP A 8 -1.19 -17.43 0.25
N VAL A 9 -1.87 -17.52 -0.69
CA VAL A 9 -3.27 -17.22 -0.91
C VAL A 9 -3.59 -15.75 -1.12
N TYR A 10 -3.89 -15.42 -2.32
CA TYR A 10 -4.66 -14.23 -2.68
C TYR A 10 -6.01 -14.25 -1.97
N LYS A 11 -6.16 -13.38 -0.98
CA LYS A 11 -7.41 -13.29 -0.24
C LYS A 11 -7.85 -11.86 -0.08
N ARG A 12 -9.03 -11.59 -0.58
CA ARG A 12 -9.76 -10.36 -0.44
C ARG A 12 -8.97 -9.10 -0.75
N GLN A 13 -7.81 -9.18 -1.35
CA GLN A 13 -6.80 -8.21 -1.77
C GLN A 13 -5.47 -8.24 -1.03
N LEU A 14 -5.34 -9.01 -0.01
CA LEU A 14 -4.07 -9.12 0.69
C LEU A 14 -3.40 -10.44 0.34
N LEU A 15 -2.13 -10.38 0.01
CA LEU A 15 -1.29 -11.56 0.05
C LEU A 15 -0.99 -11.85 1.51
N LEU A 16 -1.31 -13.05 1.97
CA LEU A 16 -1.41 -13.33 3.37
C LEU A 16 -0.54 -14.54 3.75
N ASN A 17 0.37 -14.34 4.69
CA ASN A 17 1.08 -15.41 5.36
C ASN A 17 0.50 -15.61 6.77
N LYS A 18 0.13 -16.85 7.10
CA LYS A 18 -0.52 -17.16 8.38
C LYS A 18 0.32 -16.84 9.62
N HIS A 19 1.65 -16.73 9.46
CA HIS A 19 2.57 -16.44 10.56
C HIS A 19 3.08 -15.00 10.59
N ALA A 20 3.11 -14.35 9.42
CA ALA A 20 3.70 -13.01 9.26
C ALA A 20 2.68 -11.91 8.90
N GLY A 21 1.42 -12.28 8.65
CA GLY A 21 0.41 -11.32 8.22
C GLY A 21 0.52 -10.99 6.74
N SER A 22 0.33 -9.72 6.38
CA SER A 22 0.37 -9.23 4.98
C SER A 22 1.40 -8.13 4.74
N TYR A 23 2.11 -7.67 5.76
CA TYR A 23 3.13 -6.63 5.64
C TYR A 23 4.47 -7.21 5.17
N PHE A 24 4.53 -7.64 3.92
CA PHE A 24 5.76 -8.10 3.29
C PHE A 24 5.74 -7.79 1.79
N TYR A 25 6.93 -7.74 1.21
CA TYR A 25 7.09 -7.56 -0.22
C TYR A 25 7.32 -8.90 -0.91
N LEU A 26 6.77 -9.02 -2.13
CA LEU A 26 7.09 -10.14 -3.00
C LEU A 26 8.35 -9.84 -3.79
N ALA A 27 9.16 -10.89 -3.97
CA ALA A 27 10.26 -10.88 -4.90
C ALA A 27 10.26 -12.18 -5.70
N GLU A 28 10.67 -12.11 -6.95
CA GLU A 28 10.82 -13.26 -7.82
C GLU A 28 12.31 -13.43 -8.16
N MET A 29 12.78 -14.66 -8.12
CA MET A 29 14.12 -15.03 -8.54
C MET A 29 14.02 -15.99 -9.72
N MET A 30 14.54 -15.57 -10.85
CA MET A 30 14.65 -16.46 -12.02
C MET A 30 15.91 -17.30 -11.87
N LEU A 31 15.73 -18.62 -11.89
CA LEU A 31 16.81 -19.59 -11.72
C LEU A 31 16.77 -20.57 -12.90
N ASP A 32 17.94 -21.02 -13.32
CA ASP A 32 18.12 -22.14 -14.25
C ASP A 32 18.29 -23.44 -13.46
N LEU A 33 17.29 -23.72 -12.61
CA LEU A 33 17.21 -24.91 -11.77
C LEU A 33 15.78 -25.46 -11.80
N GLU A 34 15.67 -26.78 -11.92
CA GLU A 34 14.40 -27.47 -11.75
C GLU A 34 14.13 -27.64 -10.26
N LEU A 35 13.04 -27.02 -9.79
CA LEU A 35 12.61 -27.08 -8.40
C LEU A 35 11.25 -27.75 -8.31
N GLU A 36 11.06 -28.59 -7.30
CA GLU A 36 9.76 -29.15 -6.97
C GLU A 36 8.80 -28.03 -6.56
N PRO A 37 7.60 -27.95 -7.16
CA PRO A 37 6.62 -26.95 -6.76
C PRO A 37 6.04 -27.26 -5.38
N ASP A 38 5.80 -26.22 -4.61
CA ASP A 38 5.14 -26.34 -3.32
C ASP A 38 3.66 -26.73 -3.44
N ALA A 39 3.15 -27.36 -2.39
CA ALA A 39 1.73 -27.68 -2.31
C ALA A 39 0.87 -26.40 -2.15
N PRO A 40 -0.35 -26.39 -2.71
CA PRO A 40 -1.30 -25.30 -2.47
C PRO A 40 -1.62 -25.12 -0.98
N VAL A 41 -1.71 -23.89 -0.53
CA VAL A 41 -2.10 -23.58 0.85
C VAL A 41 -3.61 -23.39 0.98
N THR A 42 -4.10 -23.67 2.19
CA THR A 42 -5.53 -23.55 2.51
C THR A 42 -5.98 -22.10 2.66
N ASP A 43 -7.28 -21.86 2.47
CA ASP A 43 -7.89 -20.56 2.73
C ASP A 43 -7.94 -20.26 4.24
N HIS A 44 -7.35 -19.11 4.63
CA HIS A 44 -7.33 -18.62 6.01
C HIS A 44 -8.24 -17.42 6.25
N CYS A 45 -8.84 -16.84 5.21
CA CYS A 45 -9.71 -15.66 5.30
C CYS A 45 -11.14 -16.02 5.73
N GLY A 46 -11.63 -17.18 5.30
CA GLY A 46 -12.97 -17.65 5.62
C GLY A 46 -14.07 -16.67 5.23
N SER A 47 -14.99 -16.41 6.15
CA SER A 47 -16.12 -15.47 5.98
C SER A 47 -15.80 -14.04 6.37
N CYS A 48 -14.57 -13.71 6.76
CA CYS A 48 -14.19 -12.36 7.20
C CYS A 48 -14.34 -11.33 6.06
N THR A 49 -14.94 -10.17 6.33
CA THR A 49 -15.16 -9.07 5.38
C THR A 49 -14.49 -7.76 5.77
N ARG A 50 -13.70 -7.72 6.84
CA ARG A 50 -13.17 -6.47 7.43
C ARG A 50 -12.50 -5.54 6.43
N CYS A 51 -11.67 -6.07 5.52
CA CYS A 51 -11.00 -5.24 4.52
C CYS A 51 -11.94 -4.69 3.45
N ILE A 52 -13.05 -5.39 3.18
CA ILE A 52 -14.10 -4.93 2.26
C ILE A 52 -14.88 -3.79 2.92
N ASP A 53 -15.32 -4.02 4.16
CA ASP A 53 -16.16 -3.11 4.91
C ASP A 53 -15.42 -1.81 5.30
N ALA A 54 -14.11 -1.89 5.50
CA ALA A 54 -13.27 -0.75 5.86
C ALA A 54 -12.78 0.09 4.67
N CYS A 55 -12.93 -0.38 3.43
CA CYS A 55 -12.42 0.35 2.28
C CYS A 55 -13.26 1.62 2.02
N PRO A 56 -12.72 2.84 2.23
CA PRO A 56 -13.52 4.06 2.20
C PRO A 56 -14.03 4.40 0.80
N THR A 57 -13.35 3.92 -0.24
CA THR A 57 -13.72 4.14 -1.65
C THR A 57 -14.45 2.94 -2.26
N ASN A 58 -14.78 1.92 -1.47
CA ASN A 58 -15.37 0.67 -1.95
C ASN A 58 -14.62 0.04 -3.13
N ALA A 59 -13.28 0.15 -3.12
CA ALA A 59 -12.44 -0.42 -4.15
C ALA A 59 -12.45 -1.96 -4.11
N ILE A 60 -12.61 -2.57 -2.94
CA ILE A 60 -12.72 -4.03 -2.80
C ILE A 60 -14.19 -4.43 -2.98
N ILE A 61 -14.56 -4.80 -4.20
CA ILE A 61 -15.96 -5.06 -4.58
C ILE A 61 -16.50 -6.34 -3.94
N ARG A 62 -15.68 -7.37 -3.86
CA ARG A 62 -15.99 -8.67 -3.30
C ARG A 62 -14.70 -9.44 -3.05
N PRO A 63 -14.74 -10.59 -2.36
CA PRO A 63 -13.55 -11.42 -2.19
C PRO A 63 -12.81 -11.64 -3.51
N TYR A 64 -11.50 -11.42 -3.49
CA TYR A 64 -10.56 -11.58 -4.61
C TYR A 64 -10.72 -10.59 -5.77
N VAL A 65 -11.56 -9.55 -5.65
CA VAL A 65 -11.80 -8.59 -6.71
C VAL A 65 -11.64 -7.16 -6.19
N VAL A 66 -10.65 -6.46 -6.73
CA VAL A 66 -10.47 -5.01 -6.53
C VAL A 66 -10.70 -4.27 -7.83
N ASP A 67 -11.46 -3.22 -7.74
CA ASP A 67 -11.49 -2.17 -8.76
C ASP A 67 -10.33 -1.20 -8.50
N GLY A 68 -9.22 -1.42 -9.20
CA GLY A 68 -8.04 -0.56 -9.05
C GLY A 68 -8.32 0.91 -9.34
N SER A 69 -9.32 1.20 -10.17
CA SER A 69 -9.71 2.57 -10.51
C SER A 69 -10.38 3.34 -9.36
N LYS A 70 -10.66 2.66 -8.24
CA LYS A 70 -11.19 3.25 -7.01
C LYS A 70 -10.20 3.21 -5.85
N CYS A 71 -9.06 2.54 -6.00
CA CYS A 71 -8.11 2.33 -4.92
C CYS A 71 -7.31 3.61 -4.61
N ILE A 72 -7.26 4.02 -3.36
CA ILE A 72 -6.46 5.18 -2.92
C ILE A 72 -4.98 5.00 -3.29
N SER A 73 -4.43 3.79 -3.15
CA SER A 73 -3.04 3.53 -3.56
C SER A 73 -2.83 3.76 -5.06
N TYR A 74 -3.80 3.39 -5.91
CA TYR A 74 -3.72 3.69 -7.33
C TYR A 74 -3.74 5.20 -7.58
N PHE A 75 -4.64 5.94 -6.95
CA PHE A 75 -4.72 7.40 -7.13
C PHE A 75 -3.44 8.11 -6.70
N THR A 76 -2.88 7.70 -5.58
CA THR A 76 -1.75 8.39 -4.97
C THR A 76 -0.38 7.98 -5.51
N ILE A 77 -0.26 6.80 -6.12
CA ILE A 77 1.01 6.25 -6.62
C ILE A 77 1.07 6.23 -8.14
N GLU A 78 0.04 5.66 -8.80
CA GLU A 78 0.10 5.28 -10.21
C GLU A 78 -0.61 6.28 -11.14
N LEU A 79 -1.66 6.93 -10.67
CA LEU A 79 -2.43 7.88 -11.46
C LEU A 79 -1.57 9.07 -11.89
N ARG A 80 -1.57 9.41 -13.18
CA ARG A 80 -0.81 10.54 -13.74
C ARG A 80 -1.66 11.77 -14.03
N GLY A 81 -2.99 11.63 -14.03
CA GLY A 81 -3.96 12.70 -14.20
C GLY A 81 -4.49 13.25 -12.86
N ALA A 82 -5.57 14.01 -12.93
CA ALA A 82 -6.29 14.49 -11.77
C ALA A 82 -6.95 13.33 -11.00
N ILE A 83 -7.00 13.44 -9.68
CA ILE A 83 -7.77 12.53 -8.84
C ILE A 83 -9.26 12.82 -9.08
N PRO A 84 -10.13 11.80 -9.26
CA PRO A 84 -11.54 12.01 -9.51
C PRO A 84 -12.24 12.73 -8.35
N GLU A 85 -13.01 13.76 -8.65
CA GLU A 85 -13.75 14.55 -7.66
C GLU A 85 -14.64 13.71 -6.72
N PRO A 86 -15.33 12.65 -7.18
CA PRO A 86 -16.19 11.85 -6.30
C PRO A 86 -15.47 11.17 -5.12
N VAL A 87 -14.14 11.07 -5.13
CA VAL A 87 -13.37 10.49 -4.01
C VAL A 87 -12.87 11.54 -3.02
N HIS A 88 -13.21 12.82 -3.26
CA HIS A 88 -12.91 13.90 -2.33
C HIS A 88 -13.55 13.62 -0.96
N GLY A 89 -12.78 13.80 0.12
CA GLY A 89 -13.21 13.47 1.48
C GLY A 89 -13.21 11.97 1.83
N GLN A 90 -12.87 11.07 0.88
CA GLN A 90 -12.80 9.63 1.13
C GLN A 90 -11.38 9.10 1.29
N MET A 91 -10.37 9.95 1.17
CA MET A 91 -8.97 9.52 1.17
C MET A 91 -8.31 9.49 2.55
N GLU A 92 -8.99 9.87 3.63
CA GLU A 92 -8.55 9.78 5.03
C GLU A 92 -7.10 10.29 5.28
N ASN A 93 -6.68 11.35 4.59
CA ASN A 93 -5.34 11.92 4.65
C ASN A 93 -4.20 11.05 4.07
N TRP A 94 -4.51 10.01 3.31
CA TRP A 94 -3.50 9.21 2.62
C TRP A 94 -2.93 9.96 1.40
N MET A 95 -1.79 10.63 1.57
CA MET A 95 -1.11 11.33 0.48
C MET A 95 -0.25 10.41 -0.40
N PHE A 96 0.09 9.21 0.07
CA PHE A 96 0.85 8.20 -0.67
C PHE A 96 0.56 6.81 -0.13
N GLY A 97 0.09 5.91 -0.99
CA GLY A 97 -0.35 4.57 -0.59
C GLY A 97 -1.65 4.59 0.21
N CYS A 98 -2.03 3.44 0.73
CA CYS A 98 -3.14 3.25 1.65
C CYS A 98 -3.05 1.85 2.24
N ASP A 99 -3.03 1.74 3.55
CA ASP A 99 -2.92 0.47 4.26
C ASP A 99 -4.18 0.09 5.05
N ILE A 100 -5.29 0.80 4.89
CA ILE A 100 -6.53 0.57 5.65
C ILE A 100 -6.96 -0.90 5.60
N CYS A 101 -6.95 -1.52 4.42
CA CYS A 101 -7.33 -2.93 4.27
C CYS A 101 -6.34 -3.89 4.96
N GLN A 102 -5.08 -3.51 5.12
CA GLN A 102 -4.08 -4.28 5.86
C GLN A 102 -4.21 -4.08 7.37
N GLU A 103 -4.43 -2.84 7.81
CA GLU A 103 -4.55 -2.48 9.23
C GLU A 103 -5.73 -3.20 9.91
N VAL A 104 -6.88 -3.31 9.22
CA VAL A 104 -8.04 -4.01 9.76
C VAL A 104 -7.95 -5.53 9.66
N CYS A 105 -6.94 -6.07 9.01
CA CYS A 105 -6.79 -7.50 8.82
C CYS A 105 -6.40 -8.20 10.12
N PRO A 106 -7.20 -9.17 10.63
CA PRO A 106 -6.90 -9.85 11.88
C PRO A 106 -5.56 -10.61 11.89
N TRP A 107 -5.07 -10.99 10.71
CA TRP A 107 -3.80 -11.70 10.57
C TRP A 107 -2.60 -10.80 10.85
N ASN A 108 -2.74 -9.48 10.68
CA ASN A 108 -1.66 -8.52 10.95
C ASN A 108 -1.41 -8.26 12.44
N ARG A 109 -2.29 -8.72 13.32
CA ARG A 109 -2.05 -8.67 14.79
C ARG A 109 -0.76 -9.41 15.22
N HIS A 110 -0.26 -10.30 14.40
CA HIS A 110 0.97 -11.07 14.64
C HIS A 110 2.16 -10.57 13.80
N ALA A 111 1.96 -9.54 12.99
CA ALA A 111 3.03 -8.96 12.21
C ALA A 111 4.11 -8.35 13.14
N SER A 112 5.35 -8.72 12.89
CA SER A 112 6.48 -8.16 13.63
C SER A 112 6.98 -6.89 12.95
N PRO A 113 7.38 -5.86 13.70
CA PRO A 113 8.06 -4.71 13.14
C PRO A 113 9.32 -5.13 12.37
N THR A 114 9.60 -4.44 11.28
CA THR A 114 10.84 -4.67 10.54
C THR A 114 12.06 -4.17 11.32
N THR A 115 13.16 -4.89 11.20
CA THR A 115 14.47 -4.47 11.74
C THR A 115 15.39 -3.88 10.64
N GLU A 116 14.90 -3.78 9.40
CA GLU A 116 15.66 -3.22 8.28
C GLU A 116 15.75 -1.69 8.39
N PRO A 117 16.93 -1.10 8.62
CA PRO A 117 17.07 0.35 8.85
C PRO A 117 16.61 1.22 7.67
N ARG A 118 16.66 0.70 6.44
CA ARG A 118 16.22 1.42 5.23
C ARG A 118 14.73 1.68 5.16
N PHE A 119 13.93 1.01 5.99
CA PHE A 119 12.49 1.28 6.14
C PHE A 119 12.20 2.36 7.19
N SER A 120 13.22 2.83 7.92
CA SER A 120 13.02 3.95 8.83
C SER A 120 12.72 5.22 8.04
N PRO A 121 11.72 6.02 8.45
CA PRO A 121 11.43 7.28 7.78
C PRO A 121 12.58 8.27 7.93
N HIS A 122 12.76 9.14 6.94
CA HIS A 122 13.70 10.24 7.07
C HIS A 122 13.31 11.11 8.29
N PRO A 123 14.25 11.48 9.19
CA PRO A 123 13.93 12.17 10.44
C PRO A 123 13.07 13.43 10.25
N ARG A 124 13.33 14.20 9.20
CA ARG A 124 12.57 15.40 8.88
C ARG A 124 11.07 15.16 8.68
N LEU A 125 10.67 13.96 8.22
CA LEU A 125 9.26 13.61 8.02
C LEU A 125 8.48 13.50 9.33
N LEU A 126 9.16 13.15 10.43
CA LEU A 126 8.53 12.94 11.73
C LEU A 126 8.07 14.25 12.38
N ASP A 127 8.70 15.37 12.01
CA ASP A 127 8.46 16.68 12.58
C ASP A 127 7.61 17.59 11.65
N MET A 128 7.25 17.12 10.45
CA MET A 128 6.48 17.93 9.49
C MET A 128 5.03 18.11 9.92
N THR A 129 4.63 19.38 9.99
CA THR A 129 3.23 19.78 10.22
C THR A 129 2.43 19.80 8.90
N LYS A 130 1.09 19.94 8.98
CA LYS A 130 0.25 20.11 7.78
C LYS A 130 0.73 21.27 6.91
N SER A 131 1.16 22.39 7.50
CA SER A 131 1.70 23.53 6.76
C SER A 131 2.97 23.18 6.00
N ASP A 132 3.89 22.44 6.65
CA ASP A 132 5.15 22.04 6.03
C ASP A 132 4.93 21.13 4.81
N TRP A 133 3.88 20.29 4.85
CA TRP A 133 3.49 19.48 3.71
C TRP A 133 2.92 20.31 2.56
N LEU A 134 2.10 21.33 2.84
CA LEU A 134 1.54 22.23 1.83
C LEU A 134 2.62 23.10 1.19
N ASP A 135 3.62 23.51 1.97
CA ASP A 135 4.75 24.35 1.55
C ASP A 135 5.95 23.52 1.05
N LEU A 136 5.78 22.19 0.90
CA LEU A 136 6.85 21.29 0.44
C LEU A 136 7.39 21.74 -0.92
N THR A 137 8.71 21.95 -1.01
CA THR A 137 9.39 22.30 -2.26
C THR A 137 9.95 21.07 -2.97
N GLU A 138 10.23 21.19 -4.27
CA GLU A 138 10.82 20.09 -5.04
C GLU A 138 12.20 19.68 -4.51
N ASP A 139 13.00 20.63 -4.04
CA ASP A 139 14.33 20.34 -3.49
C ASP A 139 14.23 19.52 -2.20
N VAL A 140 13.30 19.87 -1.32
CA VAL A 140 13.01 19.12 -0.10
C VAL A 140 12.47 17.72 -0.45
N PHE A 141 11.59 17.62 -1.44
CA PHE A 141 11.11 16.32 -1.93
C PHE A 141 12.26 15.43 -2.41
N ARG A 142 13.18 15.97 -3.20
CA ARG A 142 14.34 15.23 -3.70
C ARG A 142 15.29 14.77 -2.60
N GLU A 143 15.48 15.59 -1.58
CA GLU A 143 16.31 15.27 -0.41
C GLU A 143 15.67 14.15 0.42
N VAL A 144 14.44 14.37 0.87
CA VAL A 144 13.77 13.52 1.87
C VAL A 144 13.37 12.17 1.29
N PHE A 145 12.97 12.12 0.02
CA PHE A 145 12.52 10.89 -0.64
C PHE A 145 13.57 10.27 -1.57
N LYS A 146 14.85 10.62 -1.40
CA LYS A 146 15.95 10.15 -2.26
C LYS A 146 15.94 8.62 -2.45
N ASP A 147 15.72 7.87 -1.39
CA ASP A 147 15.74 6.40 -1.38
C ASP A 147 14.38 5.80 -1.01
N SER A 148 13.30 6.56 -1.23
CA SER A 148 11.94 6.17 -0.89
C SER A 148 11.12 5.76 -2.12
N ALA A 149 10.15 4.87 -1.92
CA ALA A 149 9.14 4.50 -2.91
C ALA A 149 8.28 5.69 -3.37
N VAL A 150 8.20 6.76 -2.59
CA VAL A 150 7.46 7.99 -2.93
C VAL A 150 7.97 8.62 -4.23
N LYS A 151 9.22 8.36 -4.63
CA LYS A 151 9.75 8.78 -5.93
C LYS A 151 8.93 8.29 -7.12
N ARG A 152 8.19 7.19 -6.97
CA ARG A 152 7.38 6.62 -8.06
C ARG A 152 6.26 7.56 -8.51
N THR A 153 5.59 8.23 -7.58
CA THR A 153 4.59 9.24 -7.94
C THR A 153 5.20 10.53 -8.48
N GLY A 154 6.44 10.82 -8.11
CA GLY A 154 7.16 12.03 -8.47
C GLY A 154 6.68 13.26 -7.71
N TRP A 155 7.45 14.36 -7.84
CA TRP A 155 7.13 15.64 -7.20
C TRP A 155 5.71 16.12 -7.53
N MET A 156 5.38 16.24 -8.81
CA MET A 156 4.07 16.71 -9.26
C MET A 156 2.91 15.84 -8.77
N GLY A 157 3.13 14.52 -8.71
CA GLY A 157 2.12 13.60 -8.21
C GLY A 157 1.88 13.75 -6.71
N LEU A 158 2.94 13.89 -5.91
CA LEU A 158 2.82 14.10 -4.47
C LEU A 158 2.16 15.47 -4.18
N GLN A 159 2.56 16.53 -4.88
CA GLN A 159 1.95 17.85 -4.77
C GLN A 159 0.45 17.84 -5.07
N ARG A 160 0.05 17.16 -6.17
CA ARG A 160 -1.36 16.95 -6.52
C ARG A 160 -2.11 16.25 -5.37
N ASN A 161 -1.53 15.21 -4.79
CA ASN A 161 -2.16 14.44 -3.72
C ASN A 161 -2.35 15.31 -2.47
N ILE A 162 -1.33 16.07 -2.08
CA ILE A 162 -1.37 16.99 -0.92
C ILE A 162 -2.43 18.07 -1.14
N SER A 163 -2.46 18.71 -2.33
CA SER A 163 -3.45 19.71 -2.66
C SER A 163 -4.87 19.16 -2.60
N PHE A 164 -5.10 17.98 -3.18
CA PHE A 164 -6.41 17.32 -3.16
C PHE A 164 -6.91 17.03 -1.73
N LEU A 165 -6.00 16.72 -0.80
CA LEU A 165 -6.35 16.52 0.62
C LEU A 165 -6.48 17.83 1.38
N GLY A 166 -5.82 18.89 0.93
CA GLY A 166 -5.85 20.20 1.58
C GLY A 166 -7.18 20.93 1.41
N ASP A 167 -7.90 20.61 0.35
CA ASP A 167 -9.20 21.21 -0.01
C ASP A 167 -10.38 20.51 0.69
N ALA A 168 -10.13 19.52 1.57
CA ALA A 168 -11.12 18.71 2.28
C ALA A 168 -11.38 19.16 3.73
#